data_38d632d6106cdfc4542264192e1fea62
#
_entry.id   38d632d6106cdfc4542264192e1fea62
#
_cell.length_a   1.000
_cell.length_b   1.000
_cell.length_c   1.000
_cell.angle_alpha   90.00
_cell.angle_beta   90.00
_cell.angle_gamma   90.00
#
_symmetry.space_group_name_H-M   'P 1'
#
loop_
_entity.id
_entity.type
_entity.pdbx_description
1 polymer ?
#
loop_
_entity_poly.entity_id
_entity_poly.type
_entity_poly.pdbx_seq_one_letter_code
_entity_poly.pdbx_strand_id
1 'polypeptide(L)'
;MKPFLYQVASLFYSEYGAEVSRLAFVFPNRRTGLFFQKYLSEVSEKPLFSPTILTINDLFVQLSGKQAADRISMLFKLYDIYLRHSGSSETFDEFLYWGEMLLNDFDDIDKYMADARMLFTNVTDLREIENDFSFLSPEQIAAIRTFWSSFYPKGDTPNQEQFLAVWQILYALYTDLREALATEGKGYEGMIFREVVEQMEKDECCDLPYTKVVFVGLNALSVAEERFLSGLQKRGIADFYWDYASPKVTDPDNKASYFVERNLRQFPSQLIENGQLTIDLSLIHI
;
A
#
# COMPACT_ATOMS: atom_id res chain seq x y z
N MET A 1 -17.73 -22.63 -15.81
CA MET A 1 -17.88 -21.61 -14.76
C MET A 1 -17.63 -20.25 -15.41
N LYS A 2 -18.44 -19.23 -15.13
CA LYS A 2 -18.20 -17.88 -15.65
C LYS A 2 -17.06 -17.22 -14.84
N PRO A 3 -16.21 -16.37 -15.46
CA PRO A 3 -15.13 -15.69 -14.76
C PRO A 3 -15.65 -14.87 -13.58
N PHE A 4 -14.84 -14.71 -12.54
CA PHE A 4 -15.16 -13.93 -11.34
C PHE A 4 -15.66 -12.52 -11.66
N LEU A 5 -14.95 -11.79 -12.51
CA LEU A 5 -15.33 -10.41 -12.92
C LEU A 5 -16.68 -10.38 -13.65
N TYR A 6 -17.02 -11.42 -14.41
CA TYR A 6 -18.35 -11.55 -15.04
C TYR A 6 -19.44 -11.69 -13.99
N GLN A 7 -19.19 -12.47 -12.94
CA GLN A 7 -20.17 -12.67 -11.85
C GLN A 7 -20.40 -11.36 -11.10
N VAL A 8 -19.33 -10.62 -10.78
CA VAL A 8 -19.44 -9.30 -10.15
C VAL A 8 -20.22 -8.33 -11.05
N ALA A 9 -19.89 -8.28 -12.36
CA ALA A 9 -20.62 -7.44 -13.31
C ALA A 9 -22.11 -7.79 -13.40
N SER A 10 -22.43 -9.09 -13.45
CA SER A 10 -23.80 -9.58 -13.49
C SER A 10 -24.58 -9.19 -12.23
N LEU A 11 -23.96 -9.35 -11.05
CA LEU A 11 -24.54 -8.99 -9.77
C LEU A 11 -24.92 -7.51 -9.74
N PHE A 12 -23.95 -6.65 -10.01
CA PHE A 12 -24.17 -5.21 -9.95
C PHE A 12 -25.15 -4.70 -11.01
N TYR A 13 -25.13 -5.27 -12.22
CA TYR A 13 -26.14 -4.91 -13.23
C TYR A 13 -27.55 -5.35 -12.82
N SER A 14 -27.70 -6.53 -12.22
CA SER A 14 -29.01 -7.00 -11.75
C SER A 14 -29.56 -6.17 -10.57
N GLU A 15 -28.68 -5.66 -9.70
CA GLU A 15 -29.08 -4.91 -8.51
C GLU A 15 -29.29 -3.42 -8.81
N TYR A 16 -28.39 -2.80 -9.58
CA TYR A 16 -28.38 -1.35 -9.81
C TYR A 16 -28.85 -0.94 -11.20
N GLY A 17 -28.83 -1.84 -12.20
CA GLY A 17 -29.19 -1.49 -13.58
C GLY A 17 -28.41 -0.29 -14.09
N ALA A 18 -29.10 0.77 -14.55
CA ALA A 18 -28.48 1.99 -15.02
C ALA A 18 -27.80 2.82 -13.92
N GLU A 19 -28.19 2.66 -12.65
CA GLU A 19 -27.62 3.38 -11.50
C GLU A 19 -26.19 2.90 -11.14
N VAL A 20 -25.71 1.83 -11.77
CA VAL A 20 -24.30 1.38 -11.64
C VAL A 20 -23.30 2.49 -11.95
N SER A 21 -23.70 3.48 -12.76
CA SER A 21 -22.91 4.66 -13.09
C SER A 21 -22.55 5.55 -11.89
N ARG A 22 -23.27 5.43 -10.77
CA ARG A 22 -23.02 6.17 -9.52
C ARG A 22 -22.02 5.49 -8.60
N LEU A 23 -21.57 4.30 -8.98
CA LEU A 23 -20.62 3.51 -8.20
C LEU A 23 -19.19 3.75 -8.68
N ALA A 24 -18.22 3.54 -7.78
CA ALA A 24 -16.82 3.41 -8.14
C ALA A 24 -16.37 1.97 -7.92
N PHE A 25 -15.70 1.39 -8.90
CA PHE A 25 -15.09 0.08 -8.81
C PHE A 25 -13.56 0.23 -8.76
N VAL A 26 -12.95 -0.35 -7.74
CA VAL A 26 -11.52 -0.27 -7.49
C VAL A 26 -10.87 -1.63 -7.72
N PHE A 27 -9.89 -1.66 -8.59
CA PHE A 27 -9.18 -2.86 -9.01
C PHE A 27 -7.68 -2.77 -8.68
N PRO A 28 -6.97 -3.92 -8.63
CA PRO A 28 -5.52 -3.92 -8.39
C PRO A 28 -4.72 -3.29 -9.55
N ASN A 29 -5.29 -3.28 -10.75
CA ASN A 29 -4.67 -2.70 -11.93
C ASN A 29 -5.71 -2.32 -13.00
N ARG A 30 -5.30 -1.46 -13.95
CA ARG A 30 -6.17 -0.95 -15.01
C ARG A 30 -6.69 -2.05 -15.95
N ARG A 31 -5.89 -3.10 -16.18
CA ARG A 31 -6.27 -4.21 -17.06
C ARG A 31 -7.50 -4.95 -16.51
N THR A 32 -7.53 -5.21 -15.23
CA THR A 32 -8.69 -5.85 -14.56
C THR A 32 -9.95 -5.00 -14.74
N GLY A 33 -9.84 -3.67 -14.59
CA GLY A 33 -10.95 -2.74 -14.82
C GLY A 33 -11.48 -2.79 -16.25
N LEU A 34 -10.62 -2.90 -17.27
CA LEU A 34 -11.04 -3.06 -18.67
C LEU A 34 -11.82 -4.35 -18.90
N PHE A 35 -11.39 -5.47 -18.31
CA PHE A 35 -12.15 -6.73 -18.41
C PHE A 35 -13.49 -6.64 -17.70
N PHE A 36 -13.54 -5.97 -16.55
CA PHE A 36 -14.82 -5.73 -15.88
C PHE A 36 -15.78 -4.91 -16.75
N GLN A 37 -15.31 -3.82 -17.36
CA GLN A 37 -16.14 -3.02 -18.29
C GLN A 37 -16.64 -3.85 -19.48
N LYS A 38 -15.79 -4.70 -20.04
CA LYS A 38 -16.17 -5.62 -21.10
C LYS A 38 -17.32 -6.53 -20.63
N TYR A 39 -17.17 -7.17 -19.47
CA TYR A 39 -18.21 -8.06 -18.93
C TYR A 39 -19.48 -7.29 -18.57
N LEU A 40 -19.36 -6.08 -18.02
CA LEU A 40 -20.51 -5.23 -17.75
C LEU A 40 -21.29 -4.90 -19.03
N SER A 41 -20.59 -4.65 -20.14
CA SER A 41 -21.24 -4.44 -21.44
C SER A 41 -21.87 -5.69 -22.03
N GLU A 42 -21.33 -6.87 -21.72
CA GLU A 42 -21.90 -8.16 -22.17
C GLU A 42 -23.18 -8.54 -21.40
N VAL A 43 -23.29 -8.16 -20.13
CA VAL A 43 -24.46 -8.44 -19.29
C VAL A 43 -25.54 -7.36 -19.39
N SER A 44 -25.19 -6.18 -19.88
CA SER A 44 -26.15 -5.09 -20.02
C SER A 44 -27.05 -5.30 -21.23
N GLU A 45 -28.36 -5.27 -21.00
CA GLU A 45 -29.38 -5.37 -22.07
C GLU A 45 -29.58 -4.04 -22.80
N LYS A 46 -29.20 -2.94 -22.20
CA LYS A 46 -29.38 -1.57 -22.71
C LYS A 46 -28.11 -0.77 -22.57
N PRO A 47 -27.89 0.24 -23.42
CA PRO A 47 -26.80 1.19 -23.23
C PRO A 47 -26.85 1.81 -21.84
N LEU A 48 -25.69 1.81 -21.15
CA LEU A 48 -25.55 2.42 -19.82
C LEU A 48 -24.31 3.29 -19.76
N PHE A 49 -24.32 4.27 -18.86
CA PHE A 49 -23.11 5.00 -18.53
C PHE A 49 -22.20 4.13 -17.69
N SER A 50 -20.91 4.10 -18.06
CA SER A 50 -19.92 3.33 -17.30
C SER A 50 -19.82 3.85 -15.86
N PRO A 51 -19.71 2.94 -14.87
CA PRO A 51 -19.28 3.36 -13.55
C PRO A 51 -17.86 3.91 -13.58
N THR A 52 -17.46 4.57 -12.51
CA THR A 52 -16.08 4.99 -12.35
C THR A 52 -15.18 3.78 -12.11
N ILE A 53 -14.13 3.64 -12.90
CA ILE A 53 -13.15 2.55 -12.79
C ILE A 53 -11.81 3.13 -12.35
N LEU A 54 -11.32 2.67 -11.22
CA LEU A 54 -10.10 3.17 -10.59
C LEU A 54 -9.17 2.01 -10.23
N THR A 55 -7.89 2.27 -10.18
CA THR A 55 -6.97 1.48 -9.36
C THR A 55 -6.98 2.03 -7.93
N ILE A 56 -6.42 1.25 -6.98
CA ILE A 56 -6.31 1.75 -5.60
C ILE A 56 -5.46 3.01 -5.54
N ASN A 57 -4.38 3.09 -6.32
CA ASN A 57 -3.56 4.29 -6.44
C ASN A 57 -4.33 5.49 -7.00
N ASP A 58 -5.12 5.29 -8.07
CA ASP A 58 -5.94 6.36 -8.64
C ASP A 58 -6.90 6.93 -7.59
N LEU A 59 -7.49 6.07 -6.74
CA LEU A 59 -8.40 6.48 -5.67
C LEU A 59 -7.67 7.33 -4.61
N PHE A 60 -6.50 6.89 -4.13
CA PHE A 60 -5.73 7.66 -3.17
C PHE A 60 -5.25 9.00 -3.72
N VAL A 61 -4.77 9.03 -4.96
CA VAL A 61 -4.37 10.27 -5.65
C VAL A 61 -5.56 11.23 -5.77
N GLN A 62 -6.74 10.73 -6.16
CA GLN A 62 -7.94 11.54 -6.25
C GLN A 62 -8.33 12.14 -4.89
N LEU A 63 -8.26 11.37 -3.80
CA LEU A 63 -8.61 11.83 -2.46
C LEU A 63 -7.61 12.82 -1.89
N SER A 64 -6.31 12.62 -2.14
CA SER A 64 -5.28 13.51 -1.65
C SER A 64 -5.26 14.88 -2.33
N GLY A 65 -5.83 14.99 -3.54
CA GLY A 65 -5.71 16.17 -4.39
C GLY A 65 -4.29 16.46 -4.88
N LYS A 66 -3.34 15.56 -4.61
CA LYS A 66 -1.92 15.67 -5.01
C LYS A 66 -1.66 14.94 -6.33
N GLN A 67 -0.55 15.29 -6.94
CA GLN A 67 -0.02 14.57 -8.10
C GLN A 67 1.05 13.57 -7.67
N ALA A 68 1.10 12.42 -8.34
CA ALA A 68 2.20 11.49 -8.15
C ALA A 68 3.52 12.14 -8.60
N ALA A 69 4.53 12.09 -7.74
CA ALA A 69 5.84 12.61 -8.07
C ALA A 69 6.59 11.69 -9.04
N ASP A 70 7.29 12.29 -9.98
CA ASP A 70 8.16 11.55 -10.90
C ASP A 70 9.41 11.06 -10.18
N ARG A 71 9.78 9.79 -10.42
CA ARG A 71 10.87 9.13 -9.71
C ARG A 71 12.21 9.79 -9.92
N ILE A 72 12.51 10.22 -11.14
CA ILE A 72 13.77 10.89 -11.46
C ILE A 72 13.84 12.23 -10.75
N SER A 73 12.76 12.99 -10.78
CA SER A 73 12.66 14.27 -10.06
C SER A 73 12.85 14.10 -8.56
N MET A 74 12.30 13.03 -7.97
CA MET A 74 12.49 12.71 -6.56
C MET A 74 13.94 12.38 -6.24
N LEU A 75 14.63 11.62 -7.10
CA LEU A 75 16.06 11.30 -6.92
C LEU A 75 16.95 12.55 -6.91
N PHE A 76 16.73 13.47 -7.84
CA PHE A 76 17.47 14.73 -7.85
C PHE A 76 17.19 15.58 -6.60
N LYS A 77 15.93 15.67 -6.17
CA LYS A 77 15.59 16.38 -4.93
C LYS A 77 16.24 15.73 -3.71
N LEU A 78 16.16 14.41 -3.61
CA LEU A 78 16.78 13.68 -2.51
C LEU A 78 18.29 13.84 -2.50
N TYR A 79 18.93 13.86 -3.66
CA TYR A 79 20.36 14.12 -3.79
C TYR A 79 20.74 15.51 -3.31
N ASP A 80 20.00 16.55 -3.70
CA ASP A 80 20.23 17.92 -3.24
C ASP A 80 20.05 18.04 -1.71
N ILE A 81 19.06 17.35 -1.15
CA ILE A 81 18.83 17.29 0.29
C ILE A 81 19.99 16.54 0.97
N TYR A 82 20.42 15.40 0.41
CA TYR A 82 21.54 14.62 0.92
C TYR A 82 22.82 15.42 0.99
N LEU A 83 23.20 16.13 -0.07
CA LEU A 83 24.41 16.97 -0.08
C LEU A 83 24.38 18.05 1.00
N ARG A 84 23.20 18.65 1.24
CA ARG A 84 23.05 19.69 2.28
C ARG A 84 23.25 19.16 3.70
N HIS A 85 22.76 17.93 3.98
CA HIS A 85 22.84 17.35 5.31
C HIS A 85 24.14 16.60 5.56
N SER A 86 24.70 15.93 4.56
CA SER A 86 25.92 15.15 4.70
C SER A 86 27.20 15.97 4.56
N GLY A 87 27.13 17.09 3.85
CA GLY A 87 28.34 17.83 3.43
C GLY A 87 29.24 17.02 2.49
N SER A 88 28.74 15.93 1.92
CA SER A 88 29.47 15.04 1.02
C SER A 88 29.79 15.73 -0.31
N SER A 89 30.85 15.26 -0.94
CA SER A 89 31.23 15.65 -2.32
C SER A 89 30.91 14.53 -3.33
N GLU A 90 30.14 13.53 -2.94
CA GLU A 90 29.73 12.44 -3.82
C GLU A 90 28.98 12.97 -5.04
N THR A 91 29.24 12.34 -6.18
CA THR A 91 28.53 12.64 -7.42
C THR A 91 27.13 12.03 -7.41
N PHE A 92 26.24 12.51 -8.29
CA PHE A 92 24.92 11.93 -8.44
C PHE A 92 24.96 10.43 -8.83
N ASP A 93 25.92 10.03 -9.64
CA ASP A 93 26.06 8.62 -10.06
C ASP A 93 26.42 7.70 -8.87
N GLU A 94 27.25 8.18 -7.95
CA GLU A 94 27.60 7.45 -6.72
C GLU A 94 26.39 7.35 -5.77
N PHE A 95 25.62 8.44 -5.66
CA PHE A 95 24.43 8.51 -4.83
C PHE A 95 23.25 7.69 -5.40
N LEU A 96 23.16 7.50 -6.71
CA LEU A 96 21.98 6.96 -7.39
C LEU A 96 21.48 5.65 -6.78
N TYR A 97 22.39 4.71 -6.51
CA TYR A 97 22.03 3.42 -5.90
C TYR A 97 21.41 3.61 -4.51
N TRP A 98 22.00 4.47 -3.69
CA TRP A 98 21.50 4.81 -2.37
C TRP A 98 20.16 5.54 -2.44
N GLY A 99 20.07 6.51 -3.32
CA GLY A 99 18.86 7.29 -3.53
C GLY A 99 17.66 6.42 -3.90
N GLU A 100 17.87 5.42 -4.78
CA GLU A 100 16.83 4.45 -5.13
C GLU A 100 16.38 3.60 -3.93
N MET A 101 17.32 3.16 -3.10
CA MET A 101 16.99 2.39 -1.89
C MET A 101 16.22 3.27 -0.89
N LEU A 102 16.69 4.46 -0.61
CA LEU A 102 16.05 5.39 0.32
C LEU A 102 14.62 5.75 -0.11
N LEU A 103 14.39 5.98 -1.40
CA LEU A 103 13.04 6.24 -1.90
C LEU A 103 12.10 5.05 -1.69
N ASN A 104 12.58 3.82 -1.84
CA ASN A 104 11.78 2.63 -1.58
C ASN A 104 11.51 2.47 -0.08
N ASP A 105 12.54 2.67 0.77
CA ASP A 105 12.39 2.56 2.22
C ASP A 105 11.42 3.63 2.77
N PHE A 106 11.49 4.86 2.26
CA PHE A 106 10.57 5.93 2.65
C PHE A 106 9.13 5.63 2.22
N ASP A 107 8.95 5.06 1.03
CA ASP A 107 7.66 4.61 0.52
C ASP A 107 7.09 3.49 1.41
N ASP A 108 7.91 2.52 1.79
CA ASP A 108 7.52 1.43 2.67
C ASP A 108 7.19 1.93 4.10
N ILE A 109 7.99 2.82 4.67
CA ILE A 109 7.71 3.43 5.98
C ILE A 109 6.32 4.05 6.01
N ASP A 110 5.95 4.75 4.93
CA ASP A 110 4.65 5.40 4.82
C ASP A 110 3.52 4.41 4.56
N LYS A 111 3.71 3.43 3.66
CA LYS A 111 2.73 2.36 3.39
C LYS A 111 2.44 1.49 4.61
N TYR A 112 3.45 1.24 5.44
CA TYR A 112 3.29 0.50 6.69
C TYR A 112 2.87 1.37 7.86
N MET A 113 2.67 2.68 7.66
CA MET A 113 2.28 3.62 8.72
C MET A 113 3.23 3.59 9.92
N ALA A 114 4.52 3.28 9.68
CA ALA A 114 5.53 3.20 10.72
C ALA A 114 5.89 4.59 11.25
N ASP A 115 6.27 4.67 12.52
CA ASP A 115 6.80 5.90 13.10
C ASP A 115 8.25 6.09 12.63
N ALA A 116 8.43 6.93 11.63
CA ALA A 116 9.73 7.20 11.03
C ALA A 116 10.74 7.76 12.06
N ARG A 117 10.28 8.60 12.97
CA ARG A 117 11.15 9.18 14.01
C ARG A 117 11.68 8.10 14.94
N MET A 118 10.79 7.25 15.46
CA MET A 118 11.19 6.14 16.31
C MET A 118 12.09 5.15 15.56
N LEU A 119 11.75 4.84 14.31
CA LEU A 119 12.54 3.92 13.49
C LEU A 119 13.96 4.42 13.32
N PHE A 120 14.15 5.67 12.89
CA PHE A 120 15.48 6.23 12.64
C PHE A 120 16.27 6.57 13.92
N THR A 121 15.58 6.94 15.02
CA THR A 121 16.23 7.16 16.32
C THR A 121 16.71 5.85 16.91
N ASN A 122 15.87 4.80 16.92
CA ASN A 122 16.24 3.50 17.48
C ASN A 122 17.44 2.87 16.79
N VAL A 123 17.63 3.17 15.51
CA VAL A 123 18.80 2.71 14.77
C VAL A 123 20.08 3.43 15.22
N THR A 124 20.00 4.71 15.55
CA THR A 124 21.13 5.49 16.09
C THR A 124 21.48 5.00 17.51
N ASP A 125 20.48 4.72 18.33
CA ASP A 125 20.61 4.23 19.69
C ASP A 125 21.02 2.76 19.78
N LEU A 126 20.95 2.00 18.68
CA LEU A 126 21.36 0.57 18.64
C LEU A 126 22.84 0.35 19.02
N ARG A 127 23.72 1.35 18.95
CA ARG A 127 25.07 1.25 19.51
C ARG A 127 25.08 1.25 21.03
N GLU A 128 24.14 1.90 21.70
CA GLU A 128 23.98 1.84 23.14
C GLU A 128 23.29 0.54 23.56
N ILE A 129 22.51 -0.08 22.64
CA ILE A 129 21.69 -1.27 22.84
C ILE A 129 22.43 -2.57 22.43
N GLU A 130 23.70 -2.57 22.05
CA GLU A 130 24.45 -3.82 21.81
C GLU A 130 24.37 -4.83 22.98
N ASN A 131 23.80 -4.41 24.09
CA ASN A 131 23.63 -5.22 25.30
C ASN A 131 22.19 -5.52 25.73
N ASP A 132 21.14 -4.94 25.13
CA ASP A 132 19.77 -5.21 25.59
C ASP A 132 18.72 -5.24 24.47
N PHE A 133 18.67 -6.35 23.73
CA PHE A 133 17.60 -6.67 22.79
C PHE A 133 16.36 -7.33 23.44
N SER A 134 16.24 -7.24 24.77
CA SER A 134 15.24 -8.00 25.54
C SER A 134 13.78 -7.65 25.20
N PHE A 135 13.54 -6.52 24.53
CA PHE A 135 12.20 -6.06 24.13
C PHE A 135 11.81 -6.44 22.69
N LEU A 136 12.73 -7.01 21.89
CA LEU A 136 12.46 -7.43 20.51
C LEU A 136 12.31 -8.94 20.42
N SER A 137 11.41 -9.41 19.51
CA SER A 137 11.30 -10.83 19.23
C SER A 137 12.54 -11.33 18.47
N PRO A 138 12.86 -12.63 18.57
CA PRO A 138 13.97 -13.23 17.82
C PRO A 138 13.87 -13.00 16.31
N GLU A 139 12.65 -12.98 15.78
CA GLU A 139 12.37 -12.72 14.36
C GLU A 139 12.67 -11.27 13.99
N GLN A 140 12.33 -10.31 14.85
CA GLN A 140 12.64 -8.89 14.65
C GLN A 140 14.15 -8.65 14.69
N ILE A 141 14.85 -9.28 15.63
CA ILE A 141 16.32 -9.23 15.70
C ILE A 141 16.95 -9.84 14.45
N ALA A 142 16.43 -10.98 13.97
CA ALA A 142 16.93 -11.61 12.76
C ALA A 142 16.68 -10.75 11.51
N ALA A 143 15.52 -10.13 11.38
CA ALA A 143 15.20 -9.21 10.28
C ALA A 143 16.12 -7.98 10.30
N ILE A 144 16.32 -7.38 11.47
CA ILE A 144 17.27 -6.28 11.67
C ILE A 144 18.69 -6.71 11.29
N ARG A 145 19.17 -7.84 11.75
CA ARG A 145 20.52 -8.36 11.41
C ARG A 145 20.65 -8.65 9.91
N THR A 146 19.62 -9.19 9.27
CA THR A 146 19.62 -9.48 7.84
C THR A 146 19.66 -8.18 7.02
N PHE A 147 18.87 -7.20 7.40
CA PHE A 147 18.92 -5.85 6.84
C PHE A 147 20.33 -5.26 6.99
N TRP A 148 20.90 -5.28 8.19
CA TRP A 148 22.26 -4.81 8.46
C TRP A 148 23.33 -5.56 7.70
N SER A 149 23.21 -6.88 7.55
CA SER A 149 24.21 -7.70 6.86
C SER A 149 24.28 -7.40 5.36
N SER A 150 23.21 -6.88 4.75
CA SER A 150 23.21 -6.46 3.35
C SER A 150 23.96 -5.15 3.13
N PHE A 151 24.14 -4.34 4.19
CA PHE A 151 24.87 -3.07 4.17
C PHE A 151 26.35 -3.19 4.63
N TYR A 152 26.75 -4.33 5.19
CA TYR A 152 28.14 -4.53 5.59
C TYR A 152 28.94 -5.22 4.47
N PRO A 153 29.75 -4.48 3.67
CA PRO A 153 30.85 -5.10 2.96
C PRO A 153 31.81 -5.67 4.03
N LYS A 154 32.15 -6.91 3.89
CA LYS A 154 33.15 -7.54 4.78
C LYS A 154 34.50 -6.85 4.58
N GLY A 155 34.83 -5.94 5.47
CA GLY A 155 36.17 -5.34 5.57
C GLY A 155 36.21 -3.81 5.47
N ASP A 156 36.79 -3.23 6.47
CA ASP A 156 37.35 -1.90 6.65
C ASP A 156 36.51 -0.81 7.37
N THR A 157 37.14 -0.33 8.42
CA THR A 157 36.72 0.66 9.40
C THR A 157 36.25 2.03 8.85
N PRO A 158 36.73 2.57 7.71
CA PRO A 158 36.28 3.85 7.16
C PRO A 158 34.82 3.88 6.73
N ASN A 159 34.30 2.75 6.22
CA ASN A 159 32.93 2.62 5.77
C ASN A 159 31.90 2.65 6.92
N GLN A 160 32.35 2.30 8.13
CA GLN A 160 31.48 2.28 9.32
C GLN A 160 31.14 3.67 9.82
N GLU A 161 32.08 4.61 9.76
CA GLU A 161 31.87 6.01 10.16
C GLU A 161 31.00 6.76 9.14
N GLN A 162 31.23 6.55 7.85
CA GLN A 162 30.40 7.09 6.79
C GLN A 162 28.96 6.57 6.87
N PHE A 163 28.79 5.29 7.11
CA PHE A 163 27.50 4.65 7.28
C PHE A 163 26.71 5.27 8.44
N LEU A 164 27.34 5.43 9.61
CA LEU A 164 26.71 6.04 10.77
C LEU A 164 26.36 7.51 10.56
N ALA A 165 27.18 8.25 9.82
CA ALA A 165 26.87 9.62 9.43
C ALA A 165 25.60 9.71 8.57
N VAL A 166 25.40 8.77 7.63
CA VAL A 166 24.17 8.71 6.82
C VAL A 166 22.95 8.43 7.70
N TRP A 167 23.05 7.49 8.66
CA TRP A 167 21.94 7.18 9.55
C TRP A 167 21.47 8.36 10.40
N GLN A 168 22.38 9.17 10.87
CA GLN A 168 22.05 10.36 11.64
C GLN A 168 21.22 11.38 10.87
N ILE A 169 21.32 11.39 9.53
CA ILE A 169 20.60 12.31 8.67
C ILE A 169 19.34 11.71 8.03
N LEU A 170 19.10 10.38 8.13
CA LEU A 170 17.99 9.72 7.43
C LEU A 170 16.61 10.33 7.77
N TYR A 171 16.38 10.63 9.04
CA TYR A 171 15.12 11.26 9.44
C TYR A 171 14.97 12.65 8.81
N ALA A 172 16.06 13.42 8.73
CA ALA A 172 16.07 14.72 8.07
C ALA A 172 15.83 14.58 6.56
N LEU A 173 16.47 13.60 5.91
CA LEU A 173 16.26 13.32 4.49
C LEU A 173 14.79 12.97 4.20
N TYR A 174 14.20 12.10 5.04
CA TYR A 174 12.79 11.70 4.93
C TYR A 174 11.85 12.90 5.10
N THR A 175 12.06 13.72 6.13
CA THR A 175 11.18 14.85 6.42
C THR A 175 11.32 15.96 5.38
N ASP A 176 12.54 16.31 4.98
CA ASP A 176 12.79 17.38 4.00
C ASP A 176 12.28 17.00 2.61
N LEU A 177 12.41 15.71 2.21
CA LEU A 177 11.86 15.24 0.94
C LEU A 177 10.33 15.37 0.92
N ARG A 178 9.67 14.93 2.00
CA ARG A 178 8.21 15.04 2.12
C ARG A 178 7.74 16.48 2.08
N GLU A 179 8.42 17.38 2.78
CA GLU A 179 8.12 18.81 2.79
C GLU A 179 8.31 19.45 1.40
N ALA A 180 9.41 19.13 0.73
CA ALA A 180 9.69 19.62 -0.62
C ALA A 180 8.62 19.16 -1.63
N LEU A 181 8.21 17.90 -1.56
CA LEU A 181 7.15 17.36 -2.43
C LEU A 181 5.77 17.96 -2.08
N ALA A 182 5.46 18.08 -0.79
CA ALA A 182 4.19 18.67 -0.34
C ALA A 182 4.03 20.12 -0.81
N THR A 183 5.11 20.90 -0.77
CA THR A 183 5.12 22.29 -1.25
C THR A 183 4.80 22.39 -2.75
N GLU A 184 5.15 21.37 -3.54
CA GLU A 184 4.81 21.30 -4.97
C GLU A 184 3.44 20.68 -5.25
N GLY A 185 2.67 20.30 -4.22
CA GLY A 185 1.41 19.56 -4.39
C GLY A 185 1.62 18.15 -4.92
N LYS A 186 2.77 17.55 -4.63
CA LYS A 186 3.15 16.20 -5.09
C LYS A 186 3.42 15.27 -3.91
N GLY A 187 3.47 13.98 -4.18
CA GLY A 187 3.88 12.96 -3.23
C GLY A 187 4.25 11.65 -3.92
N TYR A 188 5.11 10.84 -3.29
CA TYR A 188 5.26 9.44 -3.66
C TYR A 188 4.08 8.62 -3.11
N GLU A 189 3.94 7.40 -3.57
CA GLU A 189 2.75 6.58 -3.33
C GLU A 189 2.44 6.40 -1.84
N GLY A 190 3.42 5.94 -1.04
CA GLY A 190 3.24 5.76 0.40
C GLY A 190 2.93 7.05 1.15
N MET A 191 3.57 8.17 0.78
CA MET A 191 3.28 9.49 1.35
C MET A 191 1.82 9.89 1.12
N ILE A 192 1.31 9.69 -0.11
CA ILE A 192 -0.08 9.97 -0.46
C ILE A 192 -1.02 9.06 0.34
N PHE A 193 -0.71 7.76 0.44
CA PHE A 193 -1.51 6.79 1.18
C PHE A 193 -1.61 7.15 2.66
N ARG A 194 -0.48 7.40 3.30
CA ARG A 194 -0.43 7.81 4.71
C ARG A 194 -1.26 9.05 4.96
N GLU A 195 -1.10 10.08 4.13
CA GLU A 195 -1.80 11.35 4.31
C GLU A 195 -3.31 11.18 4.22
N VAL A 196 -3.81 10.44 3.23
CA VAL A 196 -5.25 10.17 3.09
C VAL A 196 -5.79 9.40 4.30
N VAL A 197 -5.04 8.41 4.80
CA VAL A 197 -5.43 7.65 6.00
C VAL A 197 -5.48 8.54 7.23
N GLU A 198 -4.44 9.35 7.45
CA GLU A 198 -4.38 10.26 8.60
C GLU A 198 -5.49 11.32 8.55
N GLN A 199 -5.82 11.85 7.38
CA GLN A 199 -6.94 12.77 7.20
C GLN A 199 -8.29 12.09 7.45
N MET A 200 -8.46 10.86 6.96
CA MET A 200 -9.67 10.08 7.19
C MET A 200 -9.87 9.74 8.68
N GLU A 201 -8.81 9.40 9.40
CA GLU A 201 -8.85 9.11 10.83
C GLU A 201 -9.20 10.35 11.67
N LYS A 202 -8.90 11.55 11.18
CA LYS A 202 -9.27 12.84 11.80
C LYS A 202 -10.65 13.37 11.37
N ASP A 203 -11.36 12.64 10.51
CA ASP A 203 -12.61 13.09 9.85
C ASP A 203 -12.44 14.40 9.02
N GLU A 204 -11.23 14.71 8.58
CA GLU A 204 -10.90 15.89 7.79
C GLU A 204 -11.07 15.68 6.28
N CYS A 205 -11.28 14.44 5.84
CA CYS A 205 -11.32 14.03 4.43
C CYS A 205 -12.39 12.97 4.18
N CYS A 206 -12.74 12.79 2.92
CA CYS A 206 -13.47 11.66 2.31
C CYS A 206 -14.93 11.92 1.97
N ASP A 207 -15.24 13.10 1.44
CA ASP A 207 -16.42 13.26 0.60
C ASP A 207 -16.18 12.59 -0.76
N LEU A 208 -16.54 11.33 -0.85
CA LEU A 208 -16.48 10.59 -2.11
C LEU A 208 -17.71 10.94 -2.94
N PRO A 209 -17.55 11.29 -4.24
CA PRO A 209 -18.66 11.60 -5.12
C PRO A 209 -19.44 10.34 -5.55
N TYR A 210 -19.25 9.23 -4.85
CA TYR A 210 -19.82 7.93 -5.16
C TYR A 210 -20.78 7.48 -4.06
N THR A 211 -21.88 6.87 -4.44
CA THR A 211 -22.80 6.28 -3.48
C THR A 211 -22.19 5.08 -2.78
N LYS A 212 -21.29 4.37 -3.48
CA LYS A 212 -20.57 3.22 -2.95
C LYS A 212 -19.25 3.03 -3.69
N VAL A 213 -18.24 2.53 -2.99
CA VAL A 213 -16.94 2.11 -3.52
C VAL A 213 -16.82 0.60 -3.42
N VAL A 214 -16.59 -0.06 -4.54
CA VAL A 214 -16.57 -1.52 -4.65
C VAL A 214 -15.14 -1.98 -4.92
N PHE A 215 -14.52 -2.66 -3.97
CA PHE A 215 -13.18 -3.20 -4.09
C PHE A 215 -13.22 -4.61 -4.65
N VAL A 216 -12.55 -4.85 -5.77
CA VAL A 216 -12.67 -6.11 -6.53
C VAL A 216 -11.31 -6.72 -6.81
N GLY A 217 -11.07 -7.91 -6.27
CA GLY A 217 -9.93 -8.75 -6.60
C GLY A 217 -8.58 -8.19 -6.16
N LEU A 218 -8.54 -7.35 -5.10
CA LEU A 218 -7.28 -6.96 -4.47
C LEU A 218 -6.61 -8.18 -3.84
N ASN A 219 -5.30 -8.11 -3.59
CA ASN A 219 -4.54 -9.21 -3.01
C ASN A 219 -3.83 -8.74 -1.72
N ALA A 220 -2.51 -8.66 -1.71
CA ALA A 220 -1.79 -8.15 -0.57
C ALA A 220 -2.11 -6.66 -0.37
N LEU A 221 -2.46 -6.29 0.85
CA LEU A 221 -2.75 -4.93 1.24
C LEU A 221 -1.63 -4.42 2.17
N SER A 222 -1.19 -3.20 1.96
CA SER A 222 -0.35 -2.48 2.92
C SER A 222 -1.18 -2.05 4.14
N VAL A 223 -0.51 -1.67 5.22
CA VAL A 223 -1.21 -1.20 6.43
C VAL A 223 -2.05 0.05 6.16
N ALA A 224 -1.56 0.96 5.32
CA ALA A 224 -2.31 2.14 4.91
C ALA A 224 -3.59 1.77 4.17
N GLU A 225 -3.50 0.84 3.19
CA GLU A 225 -4.69 0.35 2.47
C GLU A 225 -5.67 -0.35 3.41
N GLU A 226 -5.21 -1.22 4.31
CA GLU A 226 -6.08 -1.89 5.29
C GLU A 226 -6.82 -0.89 6.19
N ARG A 227 -6.13 0.14 6.69
CA ARG A 227 -6.75 1.19 7.50
C ARG A 227 -7.77 1.98 6.71
N PHE A 228 -7.44 2.32 5.47
CA PHE A 228 -8.34 3.04 4.57
C PHE A 228 -9.61 2.23 4.27
N LEU A 229 -9.47 0.96 3.86
CA LEU A 229 -10.60 0.07 3.60
C LEU A 229 -11.47 -0.10 4.86
N SER A 230 -10.85 -0.27 6.02
CA SER A 230 -11.55 -0.37 7.32
C SER A 230 -12.34 0.91 7.65
N GLY A 231 -11.79 2.07 7.33
CA GLY A 231 -12.48 3.35 7.51
C GLY A 231 -13.72 3.48 6.63
N LEU A 232 -13.61 3.10 5.34
CA LEU A 232 -14.75 3.12 4.43
C LEU A 232 -15.81 2.06 4.78
N GLN A 233 -15.38 0.89 5.27
CA GLN A 233 -16.29 -0.15 5.76
C GLN A 233 -17.11 0.33 6.96
N LYS A 234 -16.47 0.98 7.93
CA LYS A 234 -17.16 1.55 9.10
C LYS A 234 -18.18 2.61 8.73
N ARG A 235 -17.93 3.36 7.66
CA ARG A 235 -18.87 4.35 7.11
C ARG A 235 -19.99 3.74 6.27
N GLY A 236 -19.96 2.42 6.00
CA GLY A 236 -20.97 1.70 5.24
C GLY A 236 -20.98 2.01 3.72
N ILE A 237 -19.89 2.58 3.20
CA ILE A 237 -19.77 2.98 1.79
C ILE A 237 -18.86 2.08 0.97
N ALA A 238 -18.32 1.01 1.55
CA ALA A 238 -17.43 0.06 0.87
C ALA A 238 -18.02 -1.35 0.83
N ASP A 239 -17.92 -1.98 -0.33
CA ASP A 239 -18.19 -3.40 -0.55
C ASP A 239 -16.94 -4.10 -1.06
N PHE A 240 -16.77 -5.38 -0.70
CA PHE A 240 -15.58 -6.16 -1.00
C PHE A 240 -15.90 -7.44 -1.75
N TYR A 241 -15.16 -7.71 -2.82
CA TYR A 241 -15.31 -8.90 -3.66
C TYR A 241 -13.95 -9.52 -3.93
N TRP A 242 -13.73 -10.72 -3.41
CA TRP A 242 -12.48 -11.46 -3.53
C TRP A 242 -12.65 -12.66 -4.45
N ASP A 243 -11.66 -12.94 -5.29
CA ASP A 243 -11.63 -14.16 -6.11
C ASP A 243 -11.02 -15.31 -5.30
N TYR A 244 -11.90 -16.08 -4.63
CA TYR A 244 -11.51 -17.19 -3.75
C TYR A 244 -12.17 -18.53 -4.13
N ALA A 245 -12.78 -18.63 -5.29
CA ALA A 245 -13.49 -19.83 -5.75
C ALA A 245 -12.58 -21.03 -6.03
N SER A 246 -11.26 -20.90 -5.87
CA SER A 246 -10.32 -22.00 -6.04
C SER A 246 -10.22 -22.84 -4.77
N PRO A 247 -10.32 -24.19 -4.84
CA PRO A 247 -10.08 -25.06 -3.69
C PRO A 247 -8.66 -24.89 -3.09
N LYS A 248 -7.73 -24.30 -3.84
CA LYS A 248 -6.38 -23.99 -3.34
C LYS A 248 -6.35 -22.83 -2.34
N VAL A 249 -7.38 -21.99 -2.30
CA VAL A 249 -7.46 -20.88 -1.34
C VAL A 249 -7.65 -21.38 0.09
N THR A 250 -8.32 -22.52 0.26
CA THR A 250 -8.58 -23.15 1.56
C THR A 250 -7.56 -24.25 1.92
N ASP A 251 -6.56 -24.48 1.07
CA ASP A 251 -5.50 -25.44 1.31
C ASP A 251 -4.47 -24.86 2.30
N PRO A 252 -4.35 -25.37 3.54
CA PRO A 252 -3.44 -24.85 4.56
C PRO A 252 -1.97 -24.93 4.14
N ASP A 253 -1.62 -25.80 3.19
CA ASP A 253 -0.27 -25.92 2.67
C ASP A 253 0.04 -24.89 1.57
N ASN A 254 -1.00 -24.20 1.05
CA ASN A 254 -0.86 -23.20 0.00
C ASN A 254 -0.63 -21.79 0.57
N LYS A 255 0.62 -21.45 0.85
CA LYS A 255 0.98 -20.12 1.37
C LYS A 255 0.57 -18.95 0.45
N ALA A 256 0.30 -19.20 -0.83
CA ALA A 256 -0.16 -18.17 -1.77
C ALA A 256 -1.56 -17.65 -1.45
N SER A 257 -2.37 -18.40 -0.70
CA SER A 257 -3.70 -17.96 -0.25
C SER A 257 -3.70 -17.06 0.98
N TYR A 258 -2.58 -16.93 1.68
CA TYR A 258 -2.47 -16.22 2.95
C TYR A 258 -3.12 -14.82 2.94
N PHE A 259 -2.82 -14.02 1.92
CA PHE A 259 -3.39 -12.66 1.84
C PHE A 259 -4.89 -12.66 1.57
N VAL A 260 -5.37 -13.55 0.70
CA VAL A 260 -6.81 -13.67 0.41
C VAL A 260 -7.58 -14.10 1.65
N GLU A 261 -7.07 -15.08 2.40
CA GLU A 261 -7.67 -15.52 3.66
C GLU A 261 -7.71 -14.41 4.70
N ARG A 262 -6.62 -13.67 4.86
CA ARG A 262 -6.55 -12.52 5.76
C ARG A 262 -7.60 -11.46 5.38
N ASN A 263 -7.69 -11.14 4.09
CA ASN A 263 -8.65 -10.18 3.58
C ASN A 263 -10.10 -10.64 3.79
N LEU A 264 -10.41 -11.92 3.53
CA LEU A 264 -11.74 -12.48 3.78
C LEU A 264 -12.17 -12.40 5.24
N ARG A 265 -11.24 -12.55 6.18
CA ARG A 265 -11.52 -12.40 7.62
C ARG A 265 -11.81 -10.95 7.99
N GLN A 266 -11.05 -10.00 7.45
CA GLN A 266 -11.14 -8.59 7.79
C GLN A 266 -12.25 -7.88 7.01
N PHE A 267 -12.39 -8.22 5.74
CA PHE A 267 -13.32 -7.63 4.78
C PHE A 267 -14.14 -8.74 4.10
N PRO A 268 -15.19 -9.28 4.74
CA PRO A 268 -15.97 -10.37 4.18
C PRO A 268 -16.49 -10.05 2.79
N SER A 269 -16.36 -11.02 1.86
CA SER A 269 -16.89 -10.88 0.51
C SER A 269 -18.40 -10.92 0.52
N GLN A 270 -19.04 -10.07 -0.28
CA GLN A 270 -20.48 -10.06 -0.43
C GLN A 270 -20.97 -10.95 -1.58
N LEU A 271 -20.05 -11.48 -2.40
CA LEU A 271 -20.39 -12.46 -3.40
C LEU A 271 -20.51 -13.83 -2.75
N ILE A 272 -21.74 -14.23 -2.46
CA ILE A 272 -22.05 -15.59 -2.00
C ILE A 272 -22.28 -16.43 -3.26
N GLU A 273 -21.31 -17.26 -3.64
CA GLU A 273 -21.50 -18.22 -4.73
C GLU A 273 -22.53 -19.27 -4.32
N ASN A 274 -23.59 -19.39 -5.11
CA ASN A 274 -24.60 -20.43 -4.95
C ASN A 274 -23.96 -21.83 -5.02
N GLY A 275 -23.72 -22.44 -3.86
CA GLY A 275 -23.28 -23.83 -3.71
C GLY A 275 -21.80 -24.09 -3.63
N GLN A 276 -20.94 -23.08 -3.56
CA GLN A 276 -19.50 -23.25 -3.35
C GLN A 276 -19.05 -22.63 -2.02
N LEU A 277 -18.52 -23.51 -1.18
CA LEU A 277 -17.71 -23.22 -0.01
C LEU A 277 -18.13 -21.97 0.79
N THR A 278 -19.10 -22.14 1.66
CA THR A 278 -19.05 -21.43 2.95
C THR A 278 -17.71 -21.81 3.56
N ILE A 279 -16.71 -20.93 3.45
CA ILE A 279 -15.51 -21.03 4.27
C ILE A 279 -16.03 -20.87 5.68
N ASP A 280 -16.08 -21.96 6.43
CA ASP A 280 -16.37 -21.90 7.85
C ASP A 280 -15.17 -21.25 8.52
N LEU A 281 -15.22 -19.93 8.63
CA LEU A 281 -14.18 -19.12 9.28
C LEU A 281 -14.03 -19.49 10.76
N SER A 282 -14.96 -20.28 11.33
CA SER A 282 -14.86 -20.77 12.71
C SER A 282 -13.82 -21.88 12.87
N LEU A 283 -13.44 -22.58 11.79
CA LEU A 283 -12.44 -23.63 11.82
C LEU A 283 -10.99 -23.12 11.66
N ILE A 284 -10.80 -21.83 11.40
CA ILE A 284 -9.47 -21.23 11.29
C ILE A 284 -9.13 -20.60 12.63
N HIS A 285 -9.04 -21.43 13.67
CA HIS A 285 -8.38 -21.09 14.91
C HIS A 285 -6.90 -21.43 14.76
N ILE A 286 -6.06 -20.40 14.63
CA ILE A 286 -4.80 -20.26 15.40
C ILE A 286 -4.37 -18.81 15.29
#